data_6596e56a8cdc51dbd58db3453caecdd7
#
_entry.id   6596e56a8cdc51dbd58db3453caecdd7
#
_cell.length_a   1.000
_cell.length_b   1.000
_cell.length_c   1.000
_cell.angle_alpha   90.00
_cell.angle_beta   90.00
_cell.angle_gamma   90.00
#
_symmetry.space_group_name_H-M   'P 1'
#
loop_
_entity.id
_entity.type
_entity.pdbx_description
1 polymer ?
#
loop_
_entity_poly.entity_id
_entity_poly.type
_entity_poly.pdbx_seq_one_letter_code
_entity_poly.pdbx_strand_id
1 'polypeptide(L)'
;MAGKKPWPKAGDRRTFDVKSLLPSGEGVSGRTRINNAFPGERVVARIEHVGKHVTYANTESVEREHPGRRVPLCARHCDVIGGRCTGCALMALDEDAQREVLAQMLSSQHGLEVDEVIAAPEALGYRWSAKRIAFGGPGNLRLGSFQRGTHKPADMEACLVDHPLIAAAADEIAELARELGVAAHNDERRQLGLRAVWLRTDGTQVLATLVTSEGDDAELRRLSARLTRCDGVAASFRRGEGNVLRGAAATVVRGIKALEVNGVEVGPLGFLQPNPMVAERMYDELVDGIEGRVFDLYAGSGATTRRLRAVAAEVTPCESDPEGAQSLGVAPETVEEFLARQSEGPDAVVANPPRKGLG
;
A
#
# COMPACT_ATOMS: atom_id res chain seq x y z
N MET A 1 43.42 -14.94 17.81
CA MET A 1 42.26 -14.40 18.54
C MET A 1 41.58 -13.36 17.63
N ALA A 2 40.42 -13.68 17.05
CA ALA A 2 39.68 -12.68 16.26
C ALA A 2 39.06 -11.70 17.24
N GLY A 3 39.56 -10.46 17.23
CA GLY A 3 39.02 -9.37 18.06
C GLY A 3 37.53 -9.20 17.80
N LYS A 4 36.74 -9.10 18.88
CA LYS A 4 35.30 -8.77 18.75
C LYS A 4 35.18 -7.46 17.97
N LYS A 5 34.56 -7.51 16.78
CA LYS A 5 34.26 -6.30 16.01
C LYS A 5 33.46 -5.35 16.92
N PRO A 6 33.83 -4.08 16.99
CA PRO A 6 33.11 -3.11 17.82
C PRO A 6 31.63 -3.04 17.40
N TRP A 7 30.77 -2.75 18.37
CA TRP A 7 29.33 -2.57 18.11
C TRP A 7 29.14 -1.51 17.03
N PRO A 8 28.18 -1.70 16.10
CA PRO A 8 27.90 -0.72 15.06
C PRO A 8 27.35 0.57 15.69
N LYS A 9 27.71 1.70 15.09
CA LYS A 9 27.17 3.02 15.42
C LYS A 9 26.50 3.61 14.19
N ALA A 10 25.53 4.51 14.41
CA ALA A 10 24.96 5.28 13.30
C ALA A 10 26.06 6.05 12.58
N GLY A 11 26.04 6.01 11.24
CA GLY A 11 27.07 6.56 10.38
C GLY A 11 28.20 5.59 9.99
N ASP A 12 28.38 4.45 10.69
CA ASP A 12 29.38 3.44 10.32
C ASP A 12 29.06 2.85 8.94
N ARG A 13 30.11 2.58 8.15
CA ARG A 13 30.05 1.79 6.92
C ARG A 13 30.53 0.37 7.20
N ARG A 14 29.73 -0.61 6.79
CA ARG A 14 30.07 -2.03 6.99
C ARG A 14 29.69 -2.85 5.77
N THR A 15 30.44 -3.90 5.54
CA THR A 15 30.12 -4.91 4.52
C THR A 15 29.25 -6.01 5.13
N PHE A 16 28.20 -6.40 4.39
CA PHE A 16 27.23 -7.42 4.78
C PHE A 16 27.04 -8.43 3.66
N ASP A 17 26.99 -9.72 4.01
CA ASP A 17 26.47 -10.78 3.15
C ASP A 17 24.97 -10.94 3.47
N VAL A 18 24.12 -10.65 2.49
CA VAL A 18 22.66 -10.69 2.63
C VAL A 18 22.17 -12.12 2.54
N LYS A 19 21.42 -12.59 3.51
CA LYS A 19 21.00 -14.00 3.65
C LYS A 19 19.56 -14.26 3.27
N SER A 20 18.67 -13.32 3.56
CA SER A 20 17.23 -13.46 3.31
C SER A 20 16.60 -12.09 3.07
N LEU A 21 15.34 -12.11 2.66
CA LEU A 21 14.49 -10.94 2.47
C LEU A 21 13.36 -10.95 3.52
N LEU A 22 12.96 -9.77 4.00
CA LEU A 22 11.75 -9.61 4.81
C LEU A 22 10.54 -9.31 3.92
N PRO A 23 9.30 -9.58 4.38
CA PRO A 23 8.08 -9.18 3.67
C PRO A 23 7.99 -7.66 3.40
N SER A 24 8.67 -6.85 4.20
CA SER A 24 8.82 -5.41 3.98
C SER A 24 9.80 -5.04 2.88
N GLY A 25 10.57 -6.02 2.34
CA GLY A 25 11.50 -5.85 1.22
C GLY A 25 12.90 -5.40 1.63
N GLU A 26 13.26 -5.48 2.93
CA GLU A 26 14.64 -5.28 3.36
C GLU A 26 15.41 -6.62 3.33
N GLY A 27 16.66 -6.57 2.88
CA GLY A 27 17.59 -7.67 3.02
C GLY A 27 18.03 -7.85 4.48
N VAL A 28 18.37 -9.06 4.88
CA VAL A 28 18.77 -9.40 6.23
C VAL A 28 20.18 -9.97 6.27
N SER A 29 21.02 -9.42 7.15
CA SER A 29 22.31 -9.98 7.52
C SER A 29 22.45 -9.98 9.04
N GLY A 30 22.26 -11.16 9.66
CA GLY A 30 22.18 -11.29 11.10
C GLY A 30 21.04 -10.45 11.69
N ARG A 31 21.35 -9.49 12.55
CA ARG A 31 20.35 -8.56 13.14
C ARG A 31 20.19 -7.25 12.34
N THR A 32 20.85 -7.13 11.21
CA THR A 32 20.80 -5.91 10.39
C THR A 32 19.79 -6.07 9.26
N ARG A 33 18.86 -5.12 9.16
CA ARG A 33 17.94 -4.92 8.03
C ARG A 33 18.54 -3.88 7.11
N ILE A 34 18.61 -4.19 5.83
CA ILE A 34 19.35 -3.41 4.85
C ILE A 34 18.41 -3.06 3.70
N ASN A 35 18.17 -1.79 3.47
CA ASN A 35 17.42 -1.33 2.32
C ASN A 35 18.21 -1.55 1.03
N ASN A 36 17.53 -1.91 -0.06
CA ASN A 36 18.12 -2.17 -1.39
C ASN A 36 19.22 -3.21 -1.39
N ALA A 37 19.02 -4.30 -0.67
CA ALA A 37 19.95 -5.43 -0.63
C ALA A 37 19.15 -6.73 -0.76
N PHE A 38 19.61 -7.65 -1.59
CA PHE A 38 18.91 -8.88 -1.94
C PHE A 38 19.67 -10.11 -1.50
N PRO A 39 19.00 -11.25 -1.27
CA PRO A 39 19.67 -12.50 -0.90
C PRO A 39 20.76 -12.86 -1.89
N GLY A 40 21.92 -13.33 -1.38
CA GLY A 40 23.08 -13.65 -2.19
C GLY A 40 24.02 -12.48 -2.47
N GLU A 41 23.60 -11.24 -2.25
CA GLU A 41 24.46 -10.08 -2.44
C GLU A 41 25.48 -9.89 -1.32
N ARG A 42 26.57 -9.22 -1.68
CA ARG A 42 27.53 -8.63 -0.73
C ARG A 42 27.51 -7.12 -0.93
N VAL A 43 27.11 -6.39 0.11
CA VAL A 43 26.88 -4.95 0.03
C VAL A 43 27.70 -4.20 1.07
N VAL A 44 28.15 -2.99 0.72
CA VAL A 44 28.60 -2.00 1.70
C VAL A 44 27.40 -1.13 2.03
N ALA A 45 27.02 -1.13 3.31
CA ALA A 45 25.87 -0.37 3.77
C ALA A 45 26.25 0.56 4.94
N ARG A 46 25.62 1.73 4.95
CA ARG A 46 25.72 2.71 6.02
C ARG A 46 24.68 2.44 7.08
N ILE A 47 25.13 2.35 8.33
CA ILE A 47 24.23 2.19 9.49
C ILE A 47 23.46 3.50 9.71
N GLU A 48 22.13 3.42 9.65
CA GLU A 48 21.26 4.58 9.91
C GLU A 48 20.81 4.63 11.37
N HIS A 49 20.49 3.46 11.93
CA HIS A 49 20.01 3.37 13.30
C HIS A 49 20.41 2.05 13.96
N VAL A 50 20.80 2.10 15.21
CA VAL A 50 21.09 0.92 16.03
C VAL A 50 20.07 0.82 17.16
N GLY A 51 19.10 -0.07 16.98
CA GLY A 51 18.13 -0.40 18.03
C GLY A 51 18.60 -1.54 18.94
N LYS A 52 17.87 -1.78 20.02
CA LYS A 52 18.17 -2.85 20.99
C LYS A 52 18.27 -4.24 20.35
N HIS A 53 17.37 -4.55 19.40
CA HIS A 53 17.25 -5.87 18.77
C HIS A 53 17.58 -5.86 17.28
N VAL A 54 17.43 -4.73 16.59
CA VAL A 54 17.56 -4.59 15.14
C VAL A 54 18.42 -3.37 14.82
N THR A 55 19.30 -3.52 13.85
CA THR A 55 20.07 -2.44 13.23
C THR A 55 19.51 -2.16 11.86
N TYR A 56 19.42 -0.90 11.44
CA TYR A 56 18.94 -0.49 10.12
C TYR A 56 20.07 0.13 9.34
N ALA A 57 20.20 -0.24 8.08
CA ALA A 57 21.24 0.25 7.19
C ALA A 57 20.68 0.50 5.78
N ASN A 58 21.34 1.39 5.05
CA ASN A 58 21.07 1.64 3.64
C ASN A 58 22.27 1.22 2.81
N THR A 59 22.04 0.49 1.72
CA THR A 59 23.07 0.12 0.76
C THR A 59 23.68 1.38 0.11
N GLU A 60 24.99 1.49 0.12
CA GLU A 60 25.76 2.53 -0.59
C GLU A 60 26.43 1.98 -1.85
N SER A 61 26.88 0.72 -1.82
CA SER A 61 27.41 0.03 -3.00
C SER A 61 27.25 -1.48 -2.89
N VAL A 62 27.25 -2.16 -4.01
CA VAL A 62 27.14 -3.61 -4.10
C VAL A 62 28.48 -4.15 -4.61
N GLU A 63 29.13 -5.02 -3.82
CA GLU A 63 30.41 -5.66 -4.16
C GLU A 63 30.20 -6.96 -4.95
N ARG A 64 29.12 -7.68 -4.68
CA ARG A 64 28.65 -8.84 -5.43
C ARG A 64 27.17 -8.72 -5.63
N GLU A 65 26.74 -8.59 -6.86
CA GLU A 65 25.35 -8.38 -7.24
C GLU A 65 24.58 -9.70 -7.33
N HIS A 66 23.28 -9.63 -7.07
CA HIS A 66 22.34 -10.66 -7.48
C HIS A 66 22.30 -10.74 -9.02
N PRO A 67 22.26 -11.95 -9.64
CA PRO A 67 22.29 -12.06 -11.11
C PRO A 67 21.20 -11.27 -11.83
N GLY A 68 20.02 -11.15 -11.23
CA GLY A 68 18.91 -10.36 -11.75
C GLY A 68 18.88 -8.90 -11.31
N ARG A 69 19.99 -8.37 -10.71
CA ARG A 69 20.02 -6.94 -10.33
C ARG A 69 20.05 -6.06 -11.57
N ARG A 70 19.25 -4.99 -11.52
CA ARG A 70 19.20 -3.96 -12.57
C ARG A 70 19.08 -2.56 -11.96
N VAL A 71 19.34 -1.55 -12.78
CA VAL A 71 19.03 -0.17 -12.43
C VAL A 71 17.50 -0.01 -12.40
N PRO A 72 16.92 0.51 -11.29
CA PRO A 72 15.48 0.75 -11.23
C PRO A 72 15.00 1.67 -12.34
N LEU A 73 13.86 1.33 -12.96
CA LEU A 73 13.26 2.13 -14.04
C LEU A 73 12.74 3.49 -13.55
N CYS A 74 12.41 3.61 -12.27
CA CYS A 74 11.83 4.82 -11.68
C CYS A 74 12.92 5.77 -11.18
N ALA A 75 12.99 6.97 -11.74
CA ALA A 75 13.94 8.02 -11.31
C ALA A 75 13.74 8.48 -9.84
N ARG A 76 12.59 8.21 -9.24
CA ARG A 76 12.29 8.53 -7.83
C ARG A 76 12.74 7.42 -6.88
N HIS A 77 13.15 6.26 -7.40
CA HIS A 77 13.58 5.13 -6.58
C HIS A 77 14.84 5.47 -5.77
N CYS A 78 14.89 5.02 -4.51
CA CYS A 78 15.98 5.36 -3.59
C CYS A 78 17.36 4.81 -4.00
N ASP A 79 17.43 3.88 -4.95
CA ASP A 79 18.65 3.34 -5.54
C ASP A 79 19.12 4.15 -6.77
N VAL A 80 18.42 5.21 -7.12
CA VAL A 80 18.77 6.13 -8.19
C VAL A 80 19.26 7.44 -7.58
N ILE A 81 20.30 8.05 -8.17
CA ILE A 81 20.85 9.32 -7.68
C ILE A 81 19.74 10.38 -7.59
N GLY A 82 19.59 10.94 -6.40
CA GLY A 82 18.55 11.95 -6.10
C GLY A 82 17.16 11.36 -5.78
N GLY A 83 16.91 10.07 -6.03
CA GLY A 83 15.70 9.38 -5.66
C GLY A 83 15.60 9.14 -4.15
N ARG A 84 14.37 9.10 -3.63
CA ARG A 84 14.11 8.87 -2.20
C ARG A 84 12.92 7.94 -1.94
N CYS A 85 12.20 7.53 -2.99
CA CYS A 85 11.03 6.67 -2.83
C CYS A 85 11.45 5.23 -2.54
N THR A 86 10.91 4.67 -1.45
CA THR A 86 11.14 3.28 -1.03
C THR A 86 9.94 2.37 -1.28
N GLY A 87 8.97 2.82 -2.11
CA GLY A 87 7.71 2.12 -2.32
C GLY A 87 7.83 0.81 -3.08
N CYS A 88 8.81 0.68 -3.98
CA CYS A 88 9.01 -0.48 -4.85
C CYS A 88 10.30 -1.22 -4.48
N ALA A 89 10.27 -1.93 -3.36
CA ALA A 89 11.47 -2.53 -2.76
C ALA A 89 12.24 -3.49 -3.67
N LEU A 90 11.56 -4.13 -4.63
CA LEU A 90 12.16 -5.12 -5.55
C LEU A 90 12.42 -4.57 -6.96
N MET A 91 12.18 -3.28 -7.23
CA MET A 91 12.33 -2.72 -8.58
C MET A 91 13.77 -2.80 -9.12
N ALA A 92 14.75 -2.92 -8.24
CA ALA A 92 16.15 -3.13 -8.60
C ALA A 92 16.48 -4.59 -8.98
N LEU A 93 15.48 -5.46 -9.08
CA LEU A 93 15.57 -6.81 -9.65
C LEU A 93 14.69 -6.90 -10.89
N ASP A 94 15.09 -7.73 -11.84
CA ASP A 94 14.19 -8.14 -12.92
C ASP A 94 13.02 -8.98 -12.40
N GLU A 95 12.02 -9.21 -13.23
CA GLU A 95 10.76 -9.84 -12.81
C GLU A 95 10.95 -11.31 -12.39
N ASP A 96 11.87 -12.04 -13.01
CA ASP A 96 12.16 -13.43 -12.66
C ASP A 96 12.84 -13.52 -11.28
N ALA A 97 13.85 -12.68 -11.08
CA ALA A 97 14.53 -12.56 -9.79
C ALA A 97 13.59 -12.10 -8.67
N GLN A 98 12.64 -11.19 -8.97
CA GLN A 98 11.62 -10.80 -8.00
C GLN A 98 10.80 -12.00 -7.53
N ARG A 99 10.34 -12.87 -8.45
CA ARG A 99 9.58 -14.08 -8.11
C ARG A 99 10.40 -15.07 -7.29
N GLU A 100 11.67 -15.28 -7.69
CA GLU A 100 12.60 -16.15 -6.97
C GLU A 100 12.79 -15.71 -5.52
N VAL A 101 13.13 -14.43 -5.30
CA VAL A 101 13.35 -13.94 -3.92
C VAL A 101 12.09 -13.90 -3.09
N LEU A 102 10.90 -13.75 -3.71
CA LEU A 102 9.61 -13.86 -3.02
C LEU A 102 9.31 -15.28 -2.58
N ALA A 103 9.54 -16.30 -3.44
CA ALA A 103 9.42 -17.71 -3.09
C ALA A 103 10.36 -18.08 -1.93
N GLN A 104 11.63 -17.68 -2.03
CA GLN A 104 12.62 -17.89 -0.97
C GLN A 104 12.23 -17.20 0.35
N MET A 105 11.65 -16.00 0.26
CA MET A 105 11.18 -15.26 1.43
C MET A 105 10.03 -16.01 2.13
N LEU A 106 9.03 -16.46 1.39
CA LEU A 106 7.90 -17.24 1.95
C LEU A 106 8.37 -18.52 2.61
N SER A 107 9.25 -19.26 1.95
CA SER A 107 9.84 -20.49 2.51
C SER A 107 10.67 -20.22 3.77
N SER A 108 11.53 -19.19 3.77
CA SER A 108 12.43 -18.91 4.88
C SER A 108 11.75 -18.25 6.08
N GLN A 109 10.71 -17.47 5.88
CA GLN A 109 10.03 -16.72 6.95
C GLN A 109 8.84 -17.48 7.53
N HIS A 110 8.16 -18.29 6.71
CA HIS A 110 6.88 -18.92 7.07
C HIS A 110 6.93 -20.45 6.96
N GLY A 111 8.02 -21.04 6.47
CA GLY A 111 8.14 -22.49 6.28
C GLY A 111 7.19 -23.04 5.21
N LEU A 112 6.73 -22.19 4.30
CA LEU A 112 5.82 -22.60 3.24
C LEU A 112 6.61 -23.18 2.06
N GLU A 113 6.17 -24.32 1.54
CA GLU A 113 6.57 -24.77 0.21
C GLU A 113 5.84 -23.93 -0.83
N VAL A 114 6.58 -23.35 -1.76
CA VAL A 114 6.05 -22.51 -2.81
C VAL A 114 6.36 -23.17 -4.13
N ASP A 115 5.34 -23.71 -4.78
CA ASP A 115 5.49 -24.38 -6.08
C ASP A 115 5.76 -23.36 -7.18
N GLU A 116 5.04 -22.25 -7.17
CA GLU A 116 5.14 -21.18 -8.18
C GLU A 116 4.79 -19.82 -7.59
N VAL A 117 5.49 -18.78 -8.03
CA VAL A 117 5.08 -17.36 -7.87
C VAL A 117 4.62 -16.85 -9.21
N ILE A 118 3.32 -16.64 -9.34
CA ILE A 118 2.68 -16.24 -10.58
C ILE A 118 3.07 -14.80 -10.93
N ALA A 119 3.48 -14.59 -12.17
CA ALA A 119 3.78 -13.26 -12.69
C ALA A 119 2.51 -12.40 -12.76
N ALA A 120 2.62 -11.13 -12.37
CA ALA A 120 1.59 -10.16 -12.69
C ALA A 120 1.55 -9.93 -14.21
N PRO A 121 0.36 -9.73 -14.82
CA PRO A 121 0.25 -9.44 -16.25
C PRO A 121 1.04 -8.21 -16.67
N GLU A 122 1.10 -7.20 -15.79
CA GLU A 122 1.78 -5.94 -16.03
C GLU A 122 2.80 -5.66 -14.91
N ALA A 123 4.03 -5.34 -15.30
CA ALA A 123 5.09 -4.95 -14.35
C ALA A 123 4.98 -3.49 -13.89
N LEU A 124 4.36 -2.63 -14.68
CA LEU A 124 4.13 -1.20 -14.46
C LEU A 124 2.67 -0.86 -14.72
N GLY A 125 2.19 0.30 -14.22
CA GLY A 125 0.82 0.75 -14.44
C GLY A 125 -0.27 -0.10 -13.75
N TYR A 126 0.11 -1.10 -13.00
CA TYR A 126 -0.81 -2.08 -12.40
C TYR A 126 -1.60 -1.59 -11.19
N ARG A 127 -1.23 -0.44 -10.61
CA ARG A 127 -1.81 0.04 -9.36
C ARG A 127 -3.05 0.88 -9.61
N TRP A 128 -4.22 0.30 -9.33
CA TRP A 128 -5.53 0.93 -9.49
C TRP A 128 -6.04 1.59 -8.21
N SER A 129 -5.33 1.48 -7.11
CA SER A 129 -5.63 2.15 -5.84
C SER A 129 -4.36 2.70 -5.23
N ALA A 130 -4.26 4.01 -5.06
CA ALA A 130 -3.09 4.71 -4.53
C ALA A 130 -3.47 5.66 -3.41
N LYS A 131 -2.63 5.71 -2.38
CA LYS A 131 -2.70 6.67 -1.28
C LYS A 131 -1.45 7.51 -1.30
N ARG A 132 -1.60 8.84 -1.26
CA ARG A 132 -0.50 9.80 -1.24
C ARG A 132 -0.65 10.70 -0.03
N ILE A 133 0.41 10.87 0.74
CA ILE A 133 0.50 11.95 1.74
C ILE A 133 0.77 13.26 1.02
N ALA A 134 0.17 14.35 1.51
CA ALA A 134 0.54 15.70 1.09
C ALA A 134 1.66 16.22 1.98
N PHE A 135 2.65 16.88 1.39
CA PHE A 135 3.75 17.51 2.11
C PHE A 135 4.26 18.75 1.36
N GLY A 136 5.05 19.58 2.03
CA GLY A 136 5.48 20.89 1.50
C GLY A 136 4.60 22.03 2.00
N GLY A 137 5.05 23.25 1.73
CA GLY A 137 4.31 24.48 2.09
C GLY A 137 3.39 24.95 0.97
N PRO A 138 2.65 26.06 1.20
CA PRO A 138 1.89 26.74 0.16
C PRO A 138 2.78 27.04 -1.06
N GLY A 139 2.26 26.80 -2.27
CA GLY A 139 3.01 26.97 -3.52
C GLY A 139 4.09 25.91 -3.80
N ASN A 140 4.32 24.95 -2.88
CA ASN A 140 5.27 23.86 -3.05
C ASN A 140 4.71 22.52 -2.54
N LEU A 141 3.40 22.34 -2.58
CA LEU A 141 2.76 21.10 -2.19
C LEU A 141 3.17 19.97 -3.14
N ARG A 142 3.47 18.81 -2.58
CA ARG A 142 3.78 17.57 -3.28
C ARG A 142 2.96 16.42 -2.72
N LEU A 143 2.77 15.39 -3.53
CA LEU A 143 2.12 14.15 -3.17
C LEU A 143 3.13 13.01 -3.18
N GLY A 144 3.14 12.18 -2.15
CA GLY A 144 4.10 11.09 -2.05
C GLY A 144 3.81 10.08 -0.96
N SER A 145 4.86 9.47 -0.44
CA SER A 145 4.78 8.52 0.68
C SER A 145 5.89 8.78 1.69
N PHE A 146 5.78 8.20 2.87
CA PHE A 146 6.92 8.15 3.78
C PHE A 146 7.96 7.15 3.30
N GLN A 147 9.23 7.53 3.41
CA GLN A 147 10.34 6.59 3.25
C GLN A 147 10.22 5.51 4.33
N ARG A 148 10.50 4.26 3.96
CA ARG A 148 10.33 3.10 4.83
C ARG A 148 11.02 3.30 6.19
N GLY A 149 10.29 3.00 7.27
CA GLY A 149 10.79 3.12 8.64
C GLY A 149 11.04 4.56 9.12
N THR A 150 10.56 5.57 8.40
CA THR A 150 10.74 6.98 8.74
C THR A 150 9.45 7.79 8.54
N HIS A 151 9.43 9.03 9.03
CA HIS A 151 8.42 10.04 8.68
C HIS A 151 8.93 11.05 7.64
N LYS A 152 10.05 10.77 6.97
CA LYS A 152 10.57 11.62 5.90
C LYS A 152 9.76 11.38 4.63
N PRO A 153 9.17 12.42 4.03
CA PRO A 153 8.42 12.23 2.79
C PRO A 153 9.35 11.99 1.60
N ALA A 154 8.84 11.23 0.63
CA ALA A 154 9.42 11.04 -0.69
C ALA A 154 8.37 11.38 -1.74
N ASP A 155 8.76 12.16 -2.72
CA ASP A 155 7.94 12.55 -3.86
C ASP A 155 7.64 11.34 -4.75
N MET A 156 6.40 11.25 -5.24
CA MET A 156 5.94 10.17 -6.11
C MET A 156 5.34 10.73 -7.42
N GLU A 157 5.72 11.93 -7.82
CA GLU A 157 5.38 12.48 -9.13
C GLU A 157 5.75 11.50 -10.25
N ALA A 158 4.87 11.34 -11.26
CA ALA A 158 5.03 10.40 -12.37
C ALA A 158 5.34 8.94 -11.92
N CYS A 159 4.61 8.44 -10.95
CA CYS A 159 4.80 7.09 -10.42
C CYS A 159 4.53 6.02 -11.48
N LEU A 160 5.55 5.25 -11.88
CA LEU A 160 5.46 4.26 -12.95
C LEU A 160 4.56 3.06 -12.64
N VAL A 161 4.35 2.73 -11.35
CA VAL A 161 3.50 1.60 -10.98
C VAL A 161 2.03 1.97 -10.83
N ASP A 162 1.71 3.25 -10.72
CA ASP A 162 0.32 3.71 -10.75
C ASP A 162 -0.26 3.54 -12.16
N HIS A 163 -1.54 3.21 -12.23
CA HIS A 163 -2.29 3.28 -13.49
C HIS A 163 -2.14 4.69 -14.08
N PRO A 164 -1.99 4.84 -15.41
CA PRO A 164 -1.77 6.16 -16.03
C PRO A 164 -2.77 7.24 -15.62
N LEU A 165 -4.04 6.87 -15.47
CA LEU A 165 -5.09 7.79 -14.99
C LEU A 165 -4.85 8.27 -13.55
N ILE A 166 -4.39 7.38 -12.67
CA ILE A 166 -4.05 7.73 -11.28
C ILE A 166 -2.83 8.65 -11.24
N ALA A 167 -1.78 8.34 -12.00
CA ALA A 167 -0.59 9.17 -12.06
C ALA A 167 -0.93 10.58 -12.54
N ALA A 168 -1.67 10.69 -13.65
CA ALA A 168 -2.10 11.97 -14.20
C ALA A 168 -3.01 12.77 -13.25
N ALA A 169 -3.93 12.12 -12.54
CA ALA A 169 -4.78 12.78 -11.54
C ALA A 169 -3.97 13.25 -10.32
N ALA A 170 -2.99 12.46 -9.85
CA ALA A 170 -2.12 12.86 -8.75
C ALA A 170 -1.28 14.09 -9.10
N ASP A 171 -0.72 14.12 -10.31
CA ASP A 171 0.10 15.23 -10.78
C ASP A 171 -0.75 16.50 -10.95
N GLU A 172 -1.96 16.41 -11.53
CA GLU A 172 -2.92 17.52 -11.63
C GLU A 172 -3.31 18.08 -10.24
N ILE A 173 -3.61 17.20 -9.27
CA ILE A 173 -3.93 17.63 -7.91
C ILE A 173 -2.76 18.39 -7.28
N ALA A 174 -1.54 17.89 -7.42
CA ALA A 174 -0.36 18.54 -6.88
C ALA A 174 -0.09 19.90 -7.55
N GLU A 175 -0.25 20.00 -8.87
CA GLU A 175 -0.07 21.23 -9.64
C GLU A 175 -1.10 22.29 -9.26
N LEU A 176 -2.37 21.96 -9.29
CA LEU A 176 -3.45 22.87 -8.92
C LEU A 176 -3.38 23.28 -7.44
N ALA A 177 -3.00 22.36 -6.55
CA ALA A 177 -2.80 22.69 -5.14
C ALA A 177 -1.68 23.73 -4.95
N ARG A 178 -0.57 23.62 -5.71
CA ARG A 178 0.50 24.62 -5.70
C ARG A 178 0.00 25.97 -6.22
N GLU A 179 -0.71 25.98 -7.35
CA GLU A 179 -1.26 27.20 -7.96
C GLU A 179 -2.24 27.92 -7.03
N LEU A 180 -3.11 27.19 -6.37
CA LEU A 180 -4.12 27.72 -5.46
C LEU A 180 -3.59 28.05 -4.05
N GLY A 181 -2.31 27.75 -3.77
CA GLY A 181 -1.73 27.98 -2.46
C GLY A 181 -2.23 27.03 -1.37
N VAL A 182 -2.79 25.86 -1.75
CA VAL A 182 -3.25 24.85 -0.79
C VAL A 182 -2.08 24.39 0.07
N ALA A 183 -2.25 24.43 1.39
CA ALA A 183 -1.25 23.98 2.34
C ALA A 183 -1.34 22.46 2.55
N ALA A 184 -0.19 21.80 2.70
CA ALA A 184 -0.15 20.47 3.27
C ALA A 184 -0.31 20.56 4.79
N HIS A 185 -1.07 19.63 5.38
CA HIS A 185 -1.18 19.54 6.83
C HIS A 185 0.19 19.20 7.47
N ASN A 186 0.48 19.87 8.59
CA ASN A 186 1.70 19.63 9.35
C ASN A 186 1.42 19.75 10.86
N ASP A 187 1.49 18.64 11.58
CA ASP A 187 1.21 18.60 13.02
C ASP A 187 2.23 19.43 13.83
N GLU A 188 3.52 19.38 13.50
CA GLU A 188 4.58 20.11 14.20
C GLU A 188 4.42 21.63 14.07
N ARG A 189 3.99 22.10 12.91
CA ARG A 189 3.76 23.52 12.62
C ARG A 189 2.34 23.97 12.94
N ARG A 190 1.47 23.04 13.38
CA ARG A 190 0.03 23.27 13.57
C ARG A 190 -0.64 23.88 12.33
N GLN A 191 -0.13 23.51 11.15
CA GLN A 191 -0.66 23.95 9.86
C GLN A 191 -1.78 23.01 9.44
N LEU A 192 -2.97 23.57 9.22
CA LEU A 192 -4.11 22.84 8.69
C LEU A 192 -4.03 22.78 7.16
N GLY A 193 -4.66 21.80 6.53
CA GLY A 193 -4.65 21.67 5.09
C GLY A 193 -4.87 20.22 4.60
N LEU A 194 -4.40 19.96 3.39
CA LEU A 194 -4.48 18.65 2.76
C LEU A 194 -3.52 17.66 3.46
N ARG A 195 -4.06 16.57 3.99
CA ARG A 195 -3.28 15.50 4.63
C ARG A 195 -2.85 14.41 3.67
N ALA A 196 -3.80 13.97 2.86
CA ALA A 196 -3.60 12.88 1.94
C ALA A 196 -4.60 12.94 0.78
N VAL A 197 -4.27 12.21 -0.27
CA VAL A 197 -5.17 11.93 -1.40
C VAL A 197 -5.27 10.43 -1.59
N TRP A 198 -6.48 9.92 -1.74
CA TRP A 198 -6.74 8.56 -2.17
C TRP A 198 -7.25 8.60 -3.59
N LEU A 199 -6.61 7.88 -4.47
CA LEU A 199 -6.96 7.80 -5.89
C LEU A 199 -7.30 6.35 -6.22
N ARG A 200 -8.39 6.17 -6.94
CA ARG A 200 -8.83 4.87 -7.44
C ARG A 200 -9.29 5.02 -8.88
N THR A 201 -9.17 3.94 -9.64
CA THR A 201 -9.67 3.85 -11.00
C THR A 201 -10.30 2.48 -11.23
N ASP A 202 -11.24 2.43 -12.16
CA ASP A 202 -11.74 1.19 -12.77
C ASP A 202 -11.10 0.91 -14.13
N GLY A 203 -10.04 1.67 -14.49
CA GLY A 203 -9.37 1.65 -15.78
C GLY A 203 -9.89 2.68 -16.78
N THR A 204 -11.03 3.33 -16.50
CA THR A 204 -11.69 4.34 -17.35
C THR A 204 -11.94 5.65 -16.63
N GLN A 205 -12.36 5.59 -15.39
CA GLN A 205 -12.72 6.71 -14.54
C GLN A 205 -11.82 6.80 -13.32
N VAL A 206 -11.73 7.99 -12.71
CA VAL A 206 -10.97 8.24 -11.48
C VAL A 206 -11.85 8.82 -10.40
N LEU A 207 -11.84 8.19 -9.24
CA LEU A 207 -12.43 8.70 -7.99
C LEU A 207 -11.29 9.16 -7.07
N ALA A 208 -11.25 10.46 -6.76
CA ALA A 208 -10.32 11.06 -5.81
C ALA A 208 -11.00 11.34 -4.47
N THR A 209 -10.38 10.98 -3.37
CA THR A 209 -10.79 11.39 -2.02
C THR A 209 -9.72 12.29 -1.42
N LEU A 210 -10.05 13.56 -1.21
CA LEU A 210 -9.19 14.54 -0.56
C LEU A 210 -9.37 14.44 0.96
N VAL A 211 -8.31 14.08 1.67
CA VAL A 211 -8.33 13.97 3.13
C VAL A 211 -7.75 15.24 3.73
N THR A 212 -8.54 15.94 4.52
CA THR A 212 -8.18 17.25 5.07
C THR A 212 -8.26 17.28 6.58
N SER A 213 -7.65 18.29 7.18
CA SER A 213 -7.70 18.51 8.62
C SER A 213 -8.91 19.32 9.08
N GLU A 214 -9.58 20.03 8.18
CA GLU A 214 -10.76 20.86 8.46
C GLU A 214 -11.94 20.53 7.54
N GLY A 215 -13.16 20.76 8.08
CA GLY A 215 -14.39 20.37 7.42
C GLY A 215 -14.85 21.27 6.27
N ASP A 216 -14.54 22.56 6.29
CA ASP A 216 -14.99 23.52 5.28
C ASP A 216 -13.82 24.41 4.85
N ASP A 217 -13.10 23.93 3.85
CA ASP A 217 -11.94 24.61 3.29
C ASP A 217 -12.28 25.16 1.90
N ALA A 218 -12.31 26.51 1.78
CA ALA A 218 -12.59 27.19 0.53
C ALA A 218 -11.56 26.86 -0.57
N GLU A 219 -10.31 26.61 -0.18
CA GLU A 219 -9.24 26.25 -1.12
C GLU A 219 -9.46 24.84 -1.67
N LEU A 220 -9.89 23.91 -0.84
CA LEU A 220 -10.22 22.55 -1.27
C LEU A 220 -11.46 22.50 -2.15
N ARG A 221 -12.45 23.34 -1.90
CA ARG A 221 -13.59 23.49 -2.82
C ARG A 221 -13.15 24.01 -4.18
N ARG A 222 -12.26 25.03 -4.20
CA ARG A 222 -11.69 25.54 -5.46
C ARG A 222 -10.84 24.49 -6.17
N LEU A 223 -10.02 23.75 -5.43
CA LEU A 223 -9.25 22.63 -5.96
C LEU A 223 -10.18 21.59 -6.60
N SER A 224 -11.18 21.10 -5.84
CA SER A 224 -12.14 20.11 -6.32
C SER A 224 -12.86 20.55 -7.59
N ALA A 225 -13.24 21.83 -7.68
CA ALA A 225 -13.96 22.38 -8.84
C ALA A 225 -13.09 22.47 -10.11
N ARG A 226 -11.77 22.53 -9.97
CA ARG A 226 -10.82 22.66 -11.09
C ARG A 226 -10.25 21.34 -11.59
N LEU A 227 -10.35 20.28 -10.81
CA LEU A 227 -9.84 18.96 -11.22
C LEU A 227 -10.60 18.46 -12.46
N THR A 228 -9.89 18.17 -13.53
CA THR A 228 -10.45 17.68 -14.80
C THR A 228 -10.19 16.18 -15.02
N ARG A 229 -9.16 15.64 -14.38
CA ARG A 229 -8.78 14.23 -14.49
C ARG A 229 -9.42 13.31 -13.45
N CYS A 230 -10.36 13.85 -12.68
CA CYS A 230 -11.13 13.09 -11.71
C CYS A 230 -12.62 13.16 -12.07
N ASP A 231 -13.24 12.00 -12.34
CA ASP A 231 -14.67 11.88 -12.65
C ASP A 231 -15.52 12.02 -11.38
N GLY A 232 -14.97 11.66 -10.23
CA GLY A 232 -15.54 11.89 -8.92
C GLY A 232 -14.53 12.48 -7.94
N VAL A 233 -15.01 13.40 -7.08
CA VAL A 233 -14.21 13.97 -5.99
C VAL A 233 -15.01 13.86 -4.70
N ALA A 234 -14.42 13.27 -3.69
CA ALA A 234 -14.95 13.20 -2.33
C ALA A 234 -14.01 13.91 -1.33
N ALA A 235 -14.56 14.35 -0.22
CA ALA A 235 -13.83 14.92 0.90
C ALA A 235 -13.99 14.04 2.14
N SER A 236 -12.89 13.81 2.87
CA SER A 236 -12.88 13.11 4.15
C SER A 236 -12.14 13.94 5.18
N PHE A 237 -12.74 14.13 6.37
CA PHE A 237 -12.18 14.99 7.39
C PHE A 237 -11.52 14.20 8.50
N ARG A 238 -10.27 14.50 8.76
CA ARG A 238 -9.50 13.88 9.83
C ARG A 238 -9.02 14.94 10.83
N ARG A 239 -9.66 15.00 11.98
CA ARG A 239 -9.19 15.81 13.13
C ARG A 239 -8.19 15.00 13.97
N GLY A 240 -7.28 15.72 14.60
CA GLY A 240 -6.28 15.14 15.51
C GLY A 240 -4.98 14.72 14.84
N GLU A 241 -4.02 14.37 15.67
CA GLU A 241 -2.65 14.00 15.27
C GLU A 241 -2.55 12.52 14.86
N GLY A 242 -1.44 12.16 14.23
CA GLY A 242 -1.05 10.80 13.91
C GLY A 242 -1.22 10.39 12.45
N ASN A 243 -0.81 9.16 12.14
CA ASN A 243 -0.61 8.63 10.79
C ASN A 243 -1.87 8.08 10.12
N VAL A 244 -3.04 8.25 10.70
CA VAL A 244 -4.30 7.81 10.07
C VAL A 244 -4.61 8.74 8.89
N LEU A 245 -4.66 8.16 7.69
CA LEU A 245 -4.80 8.89 6.44
C LEU A 245 -6.25 9.08 5.98
N ARG A 246 -7.25 8.83 6.82
CA ARG A 246 -8.68 9.06 6.49
C ARG A 246 -9.49 9.49 7.70
N GLY A 247 -10.60 10.17 7.47
CA GLY A 247 -11.66 10.38 8.47
C GLY A 247 -12.54 9.14 8.63
N ALA A 248 -13.55 9.23 9.48
CA ALA A 248 -14.52 8.18 9.71
C ALA A 248 -15.49 7.99 8.50
N ALA A 249 -15.70 9.06 7.74
CA ALA A 249 -16.59 9.06 6.57
C ALA A 249 -16.02 9.96 5.47
N ALA A 250 -16.57 9.82 4.26
CA ALA A 250 -16.32 10.73 3.14
C ALA A 250 -17.65 11.22 2.56
N THR A 251 -17.63 12.46 2.08
CA THR A 251 -18.77 13.08 1.38
C THR A 251 -18.37 13.33 -0.06
N VAL A 252 -19.16 12.88 -1.02
CA VAL A 252 -18.96 13.18 -2.43
C VAL A 252 -19.27 14.65 -2.67
N VAL A 253 -18.26 15.37 -3.18
CA VAL A 253 -18.35 16.81 -3.49
C VAL A 253 -18.87 17.02 -4.91
N ARG A 254 -18.45 16.17 -5.85
CA ARG A 254 -18.94 16.18 -7.24
C ARG A 254 -18.68 14.86 -7.96
N GLY A 255 -19.42 14.62 -9.06
CA GLY A 255 -19.21 13.55 -10.01
C GLY A 255 -19.67 12.18 -9.50
N ILE A 256 -18.99 11.14 -9.95
CA ILE A 256 -19.29 9.75 -9.58
C ILE A 256 -19.11 9.51 -8.09
N LYS A 257 -19.93 8.61 -7.54
CA LYS A 257 -19.93 8.27 -6.11
C LYS A 257 -19.13 7.02 -5.80
N ALA A 258 -18.98 6.16 -6.79
CA ALA A 258 -18.25 4.90 -6.67
C ALA A 258 -17.72 4.48 -8.04
N LEU A 259 -16.84 3.49 -8.03
CA LEU A 259 -16.30 2.80 -9.20
C LEU A 259 -16.73 1.34 -9.14
N GLU A 260 -16.89 0.70 -10.28
CA GLU A 260 -17.09 -0.75 -10.35
C GLU A 260 -15.78 -1.44 -10.73
N VAL A 261 -15.23 -2.27 -9.84
CA VAL A 261 -13.99 -3.02 -10.08
C VAL A 261 -14.20 -4.48 -9.71
N ASN A 262 -13.91 -5.38 -10.63
CA ASN A 262 -14.08 -6.83 -10.44
C ASN A 262 -15.52 -7.19 -9.99
N GLY A 263 -16.50 -6.44 -10.51
CA GLY A 263 -17.93 -6.64 -10.24
C GLY A 263 -18.40 -6.25 -8.83
N VAL A 264 -17.63 -5.41 -8.14
CA VAL A 264 -18.04 -4.81 -6.86
C VAL A 264 -17.95 -3.29 -6.94
N GLU A 265 -18.88 -2.62 -6.28
CA GLU A 265 -18.89 -1.18 -6.14
C GLU A 265 -17.92 -0.75 -5.02
N VAL A 266 -17.03 0.18 -5.32
CA VAL A 266 -16.01 0.71 -4.39
C VAL A 266 -16.18 2.21 -4.27
N GLY A 267 -16.61 2.67 -3.12
CA GLY A 267 -16.81 4.08 -2.81
C GLY A 267 -15.52 4.80 -2.38
N PRO A 268 -15.66 6.06 -1.90
CA PRO A 268 -14.53 6.94 -1.59
C PRO A 268 -13.53 6.43 -0.55
N LEU A 269 -13.96 5.63 0.42
CA LEU A 269 -13.10 5.04 1.46
C LEU A 269 -13.04 3.51 1.38
N GLY A 270 -13.77 2.90 0.44
CA GLY A 270 -13.81 1.45 0.23
C GLY A 270 -12.44 0.86 -0.05
N PHE A 271 -12.24 -0.39 0.33
CA PHE A 271 -11.01 -1.12 0.04
C PHE A 271 -11.00 -1.62 -1.41
N LEU A 272 -9.89 -1.40 -2.09
CA LEU A 272 -9.60 -1.96 -3.40
C LEU A 272 -8.17 -2.50 -3.39
N GLN A 273 -7.99 -3.74 -3.83
CA GLN A 273 -6.65 -4.31 -4.04
C GLN A 273 -5.89 -3.45 -5.07
N PRO A 274 -4.62 -3.12 -4.78
CA PRO A 274 -3.85 -2.24 -5.66
C PRO A 274 -3.67 -2.78 -7.08
N ASN A 275 -3.57 -4.10 -7.24
CA ASN A 275 -3.48 -4.77 -8.54
C ASN A 275 -4.74 -5.63 -8.75
N PRO A 276 -5.77 -5.13 -9.43
CA PRO A 276 -7.03 -5.85 -9.61
C PRO A 276 -6.90 -7.09 -10.49
N MET A 277 -5.97 -7.11 -11.45
CA MET A 277 -5.75 -8.27 -12.32
C MET A 277 -5.20 -9.48 -11.54
N VAL A 278 -4.24 -9.24 -10.65
CA VAL A 278 -3.73 -10.29 -9.75
C VAL A 278 -4.76 -10.66 -8.70
N ALA A 279 -5.50 -9.65 -8.17
CA ALA A 279 -6.54 -9.88 -7.18
C ALA A 279 -7.66 -10.76 -7.71
N GLU A 280 -8.07 -10.57 -8.97
CA GLU A 280 -9.10 -11.37 -9.61
C GLU A 280 -8.72 -12.85 -9.63
N ARG A 281 -7.51 -13.15 -10.11
CA ARG A 281 -6.99 -14.53 -10.09
C ARG A 281 -6.90 -15.09 -8.67
N MET A 282 -6.38 -14.31 -7.72
CA MET A 282 -6.29 -14.72 -6.33
C MET A 282 -7.68 -15.05 -5.74
N TYR A 283 -8.71 -14.25 -6.05
CA TYR A 283 -10.06 -14.50 -5.58
C TYR A 283 -10.68 -15.75 -6.23
N ASP A 284 -10.41 -16.02 -7.50
CA ASP A 284 -10.91 -17.20 -8.21
C ASP A 284 -10.26 -18.47 -7.61
N GLU A 285 -8.96 -18.47 -7.38
CA GLU A 285 -8.25 -19.59 -6.73
C GLU A 285 -8.69 -19.77 -5.26
N LEU A 286 -9.00 -18.68 -4.54
CA LEU A 286 -9.42 -18.73 -3.14
C LEU A 286 -10.78 -19.44 -2.95
N VAL A 287 -11.65 -19.38 -3.95
CA VAL A 287 -13.00 -19.97 -3.87
C VAL A 287 -13.11 -21.33 -4.57
N ASP A 288 -12.04 -21.80 -5.20
CA ASP A 288 -12.02 -23.07 -5.89
C ASP A 288 -12.22 -24.24 -4.92
N GLY A 289 -13.13 -25.15 -5.27
CA GLY A 289 -13.47 -26.33 -4.44
C GLY A 289 -14.22 -26.00 -3.15
N ILE A 290 -14.70 -24.76 -2.95
CA ILE A 290 -15.53 -24.40 -1.78
C ILE A 290 -16.98 -24.69 -2.07
N GLU A 291 -17.63 -25.40 -1.14
CA GLU A 291 -19.04 -25.79 -1.21
C GLU A 291 -19.71 -25.57 0.17
N GLY A 292 -21.05 -25.79 0.24
CA GLY A 292 -21.80 -25.79 1.49
C GLY A 292 -22.03 -24.39 2.05
N ARG A 293 -22.05 -24.27 3.38
CA ARG A 293 -22.22 -23.02 4.13
C ARG A 293 -20.85 -22.39 4.38
N VAL A 294 -20.67 -21.14 4.00
CA VAL A 294 -19.39 -20.42 4.08
C VAL A 294 -19.50 -19.13 4.88
N PHE A 295 -18.57 -18.92 5.80
CA PHE A 295 -18.35 -17.60 6.39
C PHE A 295 -17.23 -16.88 5.62
N ASP A 296 -17.54 -15.68 5.11
CA ASP A 296 -16.58 -14.78 4.46
C ASP A 296 -16.22 -13.66 5.44
N LEU A 297 -15.10 -13.84 6.15
CA LEU A 297 -14.65 -12.93 7.20
C LEU A 297 -13.72 -11.85 6.63
N TYR A 298 -13.89 -10.60 7.11
CA TYR A 298 -13.22 -9.41 6.54
C TYR A 298 -13.54 -9.21 5.06
N ALA A 299 -14.81 -9.34 4.72
CA ALA A 299 -15.31 -9.43 3.35
C ALA A 299 -15.07 -8.16 2.51
N GLY A 300 -14.77 -7.02 3.15
CA GLY A 300 -14.50 -5.75 2.46
C GLY A 300 -15.72 -5.29 1.66
N SER A 301 -15.50 -4.90 0.40
CA SER A 301 -16.58 -4.52 -0.52
C SER A 301 -17.24 -5.73 -1.21
N GLY A 302 -16.91 -6.97 -0.83
CA GLY A 302 -17.59 -8.18 -1.28
C GLY A 302 -17.01 -8.87 -2.52
N ALA A 303 -15.77 -8.62 -2.88
CA ALA A 303 -15.13 -9.26 -4.05
C ALA A 303 -15.08 -10.79 -3.91
N THR A 304 -14.74 -11.30 -2.71
CA THR A 304 -14.75 -12.73 -2.38
C THR A 304 -16.19 -13.22 -2.21
N THR A 305 -17.02 -12.50 -1.46
CA THR A 305 -18.44 -12.84 -1.22
C THR A 305 -19.20 -13.10 -2.53
N ARG A 306 -19.02 -12.24 -3.53
CA ARG A 306 -19.69 -12.38 -4.83
C ARG A 306 -19.33 -13.71 -5.53
N ARG A 307 -18.05 -14.09 -5.47
CA ARG A 307 -17.57 -15.35 -6.06
C ARG A 307 -18.06 -16.56 -5.27
N LEU A 308 -18.00 -16.50 -3.95
CA LEU A 308 -18.52 -17.55 -3.08
C LEU A 308 -20.01 -17.80 -3.32
N ARG A 309 -20.82 -16.75 -3.51
CA ARG A 309 -22.24 -16.88 -3.82
C ARG A 309 -22.53 -17.59 -5.16
N ALA A 310 -21.55 -17.73 -6.03
CA ALA A 310 -21.71 -18.47 -7.29
C ALA A 310 -21.41 -19.98 -7.13
N VAL A 311 -20.73 -20.41 -6.07
CA VAL A 311 -20.27 -21.80 -5.88
C VAL A 311 -20.79 -22.45 -4.60
N ALA A 312 -20.96 -21.68 -3.52
CA ALA A 312 -21.41 -22.17 -2.23
C ALA A 312 -22.95 -22.17 -2.09
N ALA A 313 -23.49 -23.04 -1.25
CA ALA A 313 -24.92 -23.14 -0.98
C ALA A 313 -25.44 -21.92 -0.19
N GLU A 314 -24.65 -21.43 0.76
CA GLU A 314 -24.96 -20.28 1.61
C GLU A 314 -23.67 -19.51 1.92
N VAL A 315 -23.70 -18.18 1.85
CA VAL A 315 -22.56 -17.32 2.19
C VAL A 315 -22.99 -16.25 3.17
N THR A 316 -22.36 -16.24 4.33
CA THR A 316 -22.59 -15.21 5.35
C THR A 316 -21.33 -14.34 5.47
N PRO A 317 -21.34 -13.12 4.91
CA PRO A 317 -20.22 -12.20 5.00
C PRO A 317 -20.21 -11.45 6.33
N CYS A 318 -19.02 -11.12 6.82
CA CYS A 318 -18.77 -10.29 7.99
C CYS A 318 -17.77 -9.17 7.64
N GLU A 319 -18.16 -7.92 7.90
CA GLU A 319 -17.33 -6.74 7.65
C GLU A 319 -17.59 -5.66 8.70
N SER A 320 -16.53 -5.07 9.21
CA SER A 320 -16.59 -4.02 10.24
C SER A 320 -16.54 -2.59 9.68
N ASP A 321 -16.00 -2.39 8.48
CA ASP A 321 -16.01 -1.09 7.84
C ASP A 321 -17.42 -0.76 7.33
N PRO A 322 -18.01 0.39 7.72
CA PRO A 322 -19.39 0.72 7.36
C PRO A 322 -19.66 0.78 5.86
N GLU A 323 -18.70 1.25 5.04
CA GLU A 323 -18.85 1.34 3.59
C GLU A 323 -18.82 -0.07 2.96
N GLY A 324 -17.91 -0.93 3.42
CA GLY A 324 -17.86 -2.33 2.99
C GLY A 324 -19.11 -3.11 3.38
N ALA A 325 -19.55 -3.00 4.63
CA ALA A 325 -20.76 -3.64 5.12
C ALA A 325 -22.04 -3.18 4.35
N GLN A 326 -22.12 -1.90 4.04
CA GLN A 326 -23.20 -1.34 3.22
C GLN A 326 -23.21 -1.94 1.81
N SER A 327 -22.05 -2.10 1.17
CA SER A 327 -21.92 -2.73 -0.16
C SER A 327 -22.38 -4.19 -0.16
N LEU A 328 -22.20 -4.88 0.97
CA LEU A 328 -22.64 -6.27 1.18
C LEU A 328 -24.11 -6.41 1.58
N GLY A 329 -24.77 -5.32 1.98
CA GLY A 329 -26.14 -5.31 2.51
C GLY A 329 -26.21 -5.89 3.93
N VAL A 330 -25.15 -5.80 4.73
CA VAL A 330 -25.10 -6.29 6.12
C VAL A 330 -24.84 -5.15 7.12
N ALA A 331 -25.11 -5.38 8.39
CA ALA A 331 -24.72 -4.47 9.45
C ALA A 331 -23.19 -4.55 9.68
N PRO A 332 -22.49 -3.43 9.92
CA PRO A 332 -21.08 -3.47 10.26
C PRO A 332 -20.89 -4.12 11.63
N GLU A 333 -20.06 -5.16 11.68
CA GLU A 333 -19.73 -5.89 12.91
C GLU A 333 -18.30 -6.44 12.86
N THR A 334 -17.68 -6.62 14.02
CA THR A 334 -16.36 -7.27 14.11
C THR A 334 -16.50 -8.79 13.96
N VAL A 335 -15.40 -9.46 13.61
CA VAL A 335 -15.40 -10.93 13.49
C VAL A 335 -15.73 -11.60 14.81
N GLU A 336 -15.28 -11.04 15.93
CA GLU A 336 -15.56 -11.53 17.27
C GLU A 336 -17.05 -11.46 17.61
N GLU A 337 -17.71 -10.33 17.32
CA GLU A 337 -19.17 -10.16 17.50
C GLU A 337 -19.95 -11.10 16.57
N PHE A 338 -19.52 -11.21 15.31
CA PHE A 338 -20.10 -12.10 14.33
C PHE A 338 -20.07 -13.56 14.80
N LEU A 339 -18.87 -14.06 15.18
CA LEU A 339 -18.71 -15.46 15.61
C LEU A 339 -19.46 -15.76 16.92
N ALA A 340 -19.52 -14.81 17.86
CA ALA A 340 -20.24 -14.99 19.13
C ALA A 340 -21.75 -15.23 18.98
N ARG A 341 -22.37 -14.76 17.89
CA ARG A 341 -23.81 -14.94 17.63
C ARG A 341 -24.14 -16.15 16.75
N GLN A 342 -23.13 -16.85 16.22
CA GLN A 342 -23.38 -18.04 15.41
C GLN A 342 -23.75 -19.22 16.30
N SER A 343 -24.86 -19.88 15.97
CA SER A 343 -25.32 -21.11 16.67
C SER A 343 -24.77 -22.38 16.03
N GLU A 344 -24.39 -22.31 14.76
CA GLU A 344 -23.89 -23.42 13.97
C GLU A 344 -22.61 -22.99 13.22
N GLY A 345 -21.66 -23.90 13.07
CA GLY A 345 -20.44 -23.67 12.31
C GLY A 345 -20.69 -23.73 10.80
N PRO A 346 -19.83 -23.12 9.99
CA PRO A 346 -19.84 -23.26 8.54
C PRO A 346 -19.11 -24.55 8.11
N ASP A 347 -19.30 -24.97 6.86
CA ASP A 347 -18.51 -26.03 6.22
C ASP A 347 -17.12 -25.51 5.81
N ALA A 348 -17.03 -24.20 5.48
CA ALA A 348 -15.77 -23.53 5.16
C ALA A 348 -15.74 -22.08 5.69
N VAL A 349 -14.53 -21.59 5.96
CA VAL A 349 -14.26 -20.19 6.31
C VAL A 349 -13.26 -19.63 5.33
N VAL A 350 -13.63 -18.52 4.70
CA VAL A 350 -12.70 -17.68 3.91
C VAL A 350 -12.42 -16.42 4.71
N ALA A 351 -11.16 -16.05 4.83
CA ALA A 351 -10.76 -14.87 5.59
C ALA A 351 -9.62 -14.12 4.91
N ASN A 352 -9.78 -12.81 4.74
CA ASN A 352 -8.73 -11.90 4.26
C ASN A 352 -8.45 -10.82 5.33
N PRO A 353 -7.79 -11.20 6.44
CA PRO A 353 -7.65 -10.33 7.59
C PRO A 353 -6.75 -9.13 7.32
N PRO A 354 -6.84 -8.06 8.14
CA PRO A 354 -5.89 -6.95 8.11
C PRO A 354 -4.47 -7.43 8.45
N ARG A 355 -3.46 -6.59 8.17
CA ARG A 355 -2.02 -6.93 8.37
C ARG A 355 -1.64 -7.37 9.80
N LYS A 356 -2.49 -7.13 10.78
CA LYS A 356 -2.30 -7.61 12.15
C LYS A 356 -2.61 -9.10 12.32
N GLY A 357 -3.21 -9.74 11.31
CA GLY A 357 -3.68 -11.13 11.39
C GLY A 357 -5.04 -11.24 12.08
N LEU A 358 -5.35 -12.45 12.52
CA LEU A 358 -6.62 -12.77 13.18
C LEU A 358 -6.62 -12.50 14.70
N GLY A 359 -5.50 -12.05 15.26
CA GLY A 359 -5.34 -11.80 16.71
C GLY A 359 -4.53 -12.86 17.40
#